data_3571be625b901aa2546b8ab72d9ca798
#
_entry.id   3571be625b901aa2546b8ab72d9ca798
#
_cell.length_a   1.000
_cell.length_b   1.000
_cell.length_c   1.000
_cell.angle_alpha   90.00
_cell.angle_beta   90.00
_cell.angle_gamma   90.00
#
_symmetry.space_group_name_H-M   'P 1'
#
loop_
_entity.id
_entity.type
_entity.pdbx_description
1 polymer ?
#
loop_
_entity_poly.entity_id
_entity_poly.type
_entity_poly.pdbx_seq_one_letter_code
_entity_poly.pdbx_strand_id
1 'polypeptide(L)'
;MKGFHAVRCVLFWPALAASERVKAMGNSAFMHRFDALGGLELLVADFSDHRFDVHWHDTWSIGVVLRGANNNSAKGDDDGIISRGEISIIAPGQMHAGTVLGEEGCHYFMFYPSHEMLLGAADNMEMPLPPIVQGKQIEHVLLANRLHEAATVLTAAHSTHFDRDVVWSHCVADLLQLCSSRRAPLLDASIAPGLHRAKEYLHDNQTREVRLDKLAQAAGLSKFHLCRQFSATFGLSPNRYQRQLRLLQAKGLLSKGGDLAEIAIACGFADQSHLGRAFKSTYGVTPRGYRDRCI
;
A
#
# COMPACT_ATOMS: atom_id res chain seq x y z
N MET A 1 47.26 -13.31 -8.98
CA MET A 1 46.94 -12.72 -7.67
C MET A 1 46.91 -11.21 -7.80
N LYS A 2 45.74 -10.61 -7.94
CA LYS A 2 45.49 -9.16 -7.75
C LYS A 2 44.15 -9.04 -7.07
N GLY A 3 44.16 -8.58 -5.81
CA GLY A 3 43.01 -8.48 -4.95
C GLY A 3 42.03 -7.40 -5.41
N PHE A 4 40.77 -7.76 -5.53
CA PHE A 4 39.69 -6.82 -5.63
C PHE A 4 39.45 -6.21 -4.23
N HIS A 5 39.86 -4.97 -4.07
CA HIS A 5 39.43 -4.16 -2.93
C HIS A 5 37.96 -3.83 -3.12
N ALA A 6 37.14 -4.45 -2.28
CA ALA A 6 35.75 -4.04 -2.08
C ALA A 6 35.77 -2.61 -1.49
N VAL A 7 35.41 -1.64 -2.30
CA VAL A 7 35.16 -0.28 -1.84
C VAL A 7 33.88 -0.37 -0.99
N ARG A 8 34.05 -0.39 0.33
CA ARG A 8 32.99 -0.11 1.29
C ARG A 8 32.52 1.32 1.03
N CYS A 9 31.46 1.47 0.28
CA CYS A 9 30.73 2.72 0.18
C CYS A 9 30.15 3.03 1.57
N VAL A 10 30.82 3.93 2.30
CA VAL A 10 30.40 4.41 3.60
C VAL A 10 29.12 5.19 3.38
N LEU A 11 28.03 4.64 3.89
CA LEU A 11 26.70 5.22 3.97
C LEU A 11 26.77 6.61 4.62
N PHE A 12 26.76 7.66 3.82
CA PHE A 12 26.37 8.98 4.29
C PHE A 12 24.82 9.03 4.35
N TRP A 13 24.24 8.24 5.25
CA TRP A 13 22.95 8.58 5.81
C TRP A 13 23.22 9.79 6.70
N PRO A 14 22.64 11.00 6.45
CA PRO A 14 22.78 12.08 7.40
C PRO A 14 22.35 11.51 8.74
N ALA A 15 23.28 11.47 9.68
CA ALA A 15 23.03 11.07 11.04
C ALA A 15 21.90 11.99 11.54
N LEU A 16 20.68 11.51 11.53
CA LEU A 16 19.70 11.96 12.51
C LEU A 16 20.43 11.76 13.83
N ALA A 17 20.82 12.88 14.42
CA ALA A 17 21.73 12.94 15.53
C ALA A 17 21.38 11.85 16.55
N ALA A 18 22.37 11.06 16.91
CA ALA A 18 22.30 9.94 17.85
C ALA A 18 21.93 10.38 19.29
N SER A 19 21.20 11.46 19.47
CA SER A 19 20.92 12.05 20.78
C SER A 19 19.45 12.17 21.15
N GLU A 20 18.51 11.72 20.29
CA GLU A 20 17.15 11.56 20.78
C GLU A 20 16.72 10.10 20.57
N ARG A 21 16.75 9.31 21.65
CA ARG A 21 15.84 8.19 21.83
C ARG A 21 14.44 8.77 21.86
N VAL A 22 13.89 9.10 20.68
CA VAL A 22 12.48 9.41 20.56
C VAL A 22 11.77 8.08 20.78
N LYS A 23 11.41 7.85 22.05
CA LYS A 23 10.45 6.82 22.42
C LYS A 23 9.27 7.03 21.50
N ALA A 24 8.82 5.99 20.78
CA ALA A 24 7.65 6.07 19.92
C ALA A 24 6.53 6.79 20.68
N MET A 25 6.16 7.99 20.25
CA MET A 25 5.16 8.82 20.94
C MET A 25 3.76 8.35 20.52
N GLY A 26 3.45 7.07 20.76
CA GLY A 26 2.16 6.48 20.43
C GLY A 26 1.99 6.22 18.92
N ASN A 27 0.88 5.58 18.57
CA ASN A 27 0.55 5.29 17.18
C ASN A 27 0.10 6.57 16.47
N SER A 28 0.90 7.09 15.55
CA SER A 28 0.57 8.24 14.71
C SER A 28 0.72 7.91 13.23
N ALA A 29 -0.25 8.36 12.42
CA ALA A 29 -0.21 8.18 10.98
C ALA A 29 -0.89 9.37 10.29
N PHE A 30 -0.25 9.84 9.21
CA PHE A 30 -0.73 10.95 8.42
C PHE A 30 -0.72 10.56 6.94
N MET A 31 -1.88 10.64 6.31
CA MET A 31 -2.01 10.44 4.86
C MET A 31 -2.06 11.81 4.20
N HIS A 32 -1.13 12.06 3.29
CA HIS A 32 -1.12 13.23 2.42
C HIS A 32 -1.57 12.81 1.04
N ARG A 33 -2.28 13.71 0.32
CA ARG A 33 -2.66 13.51 -1.07
C ARG A 33 -2.24 14.72 -1.88
N PHE A 34 -1.66 14.48 -3.04
CA PHE A 34 -1.12 15.50 -3.94
C PHE A 34 -1.84 15.42 -5.28
N ASP A 35 -2.95 16.17 -5.43
CA ASP A 35 -3.75 16.14 -6.66
C ASP A 35 -2.98 16.68 -7.87
N ALA A 36 -2.10 17.66 -7.67
CA ALA A 36 -1.19 18.16 -8.69
C ALA A 36 -0.21 17.10 -9.22
N LEU A 37 0.07 16.05 -8.43
CA LEU A 37 0.86 14.89 -8.82
C LEU A 37 -0.02 13.70 -9.24
N GLY A 38 -1.17 13.94 -9.88
CA GLY A 38 -2.07 12.89 -10.33
C GLY A 38 -2.74 12.10 -9.21
N GLY A 39 -2.92 12.71 -8.03
CA GLY A 39 -3.53 12.09 -6.86
C GLY A 39 -2.60 11.13 -6.10
N LEU A 40 -1.28 11.31 -6.23
CA LEU A 40 -0.31 10.57 -5.42
C LEU A 40 -0.65 10.68 -3.94
N GLU A 41 -0.65 9.56 -3.24
CA GLU A 41 -0.80 9.52 -1.79
C GLU A 41 0.51 9.12 -1.11
N LEU A 42 0.74 9.67 0.09
CA LEU A 42 1.89 9.39 0.94
C LEU A 42 1.42 9.20 2.38
N LEU A 43 1.62 8.01 2.92
CA LEU A 43 1.46 7.72 4.33
C LEU A 43 2.79 7.96 5.05
N VAL A 44 2.78 8.82 6.06
CA VAL A 44 3.85 8.98 7.05
C VAL A 44 3.37 8.32 8.33
N ALA A 45 4.03 7.29 8.78
CA ALA A 45 3.58 6.49 9.93
C ALA A 45 4.68 6.26 10.95
N ASP A 46 4.34 6.42 12.21
CA ASP A 46 5.15 6.06 13.37
C ASP A 46 4.28 5.26 14.34
N PHE A 47 4.47 3.95 14.37
CA PHE A 47 3.68 3.03 15.16
C PHE A 47 4.55 2.32 16.21
N SER A 48 4.03 2.20 17.42
CA SER A 48 4.65 1.40 18.48
C SER A 48 4.26 -0.08 18.41
N ASP A 49 3.00 -0.39 18.09
CA ASP A 49 2.42 -1.73 18.16
C ASP A 49 1.27 -1.98 17.18
N HIS A 50 1.17 -1.17 16.12
CA HIS A 50 0.04 -1.25 15.19
C HIS A 50 0.04 -2.53 14.36
N ARG A 51 -1.16 -3.06 14.10
CA ARG A 51 -1.40 -4.17 13.19
C ARG A 51 -2.49 -3.81 12.18
N PHE A 52 -2.15 -3.89 10.90
CA PHE A 52 -3.10 -3.77 9.81
C PHE A 52 -3.78 -5.09 9.54
N ASP A 53 -5.08 -5.05 9.26
CA ASP A 53 -5.80 -6.20 8.73
C ASP A 53 -5.23 -6.60 7.36
N VAL A 54 -5.40 -7.87 6.98
CA VAL A 54 -5.09 -8.33 5.63
C VAL A 54 -5.98 -7.61 4.63
N HIS A 55 -5.36 -6.94 3.64
CA HIS A 55 -6.03 -6.09 2.65
C HIS A 55 -5.22 -6.00 1.34
N TRP A 56 -5.71 -5.24 0.37
CA TRP A 56 -4.97 -4.82 -0.83
C TRP A 56 -5.28 -3.36 -1.17
N HIS A 57 -4.47 -2.78 -2.05
CA HIS A 57 -4.70 -1.47 -2.66
C HIS A 57 -4.91 -1.62 -4.17
N ASP A 58 -5.61 -0.69 -4.78
CA ASP A 58 -5.74 -0.52 -6.23
C ASP A 58 -4.54 0.24 -6.84
N THR A 59 -3.69 0.78 -5.98
CA THR A 59 -2.43 1.46 -6.29
C THR A 59 -1.24 0.54 -5.98
N TRP A 60 -0.08 0.89 -6.46
CA TRP A 60 1.17 0.38 -5.91
C TRP A 60 1.35 0.87 -4.48
N SER A 61 2.05 0.09 -3.64
CA SER A 61 2.48 0.52 -2.32
C SER A 61 4.00 0.40 -2.27
N ILE A 62 4.70 1.54 -2.20
CA ILE A 62 6.17 1.62 -2.26
C ILE A 62 6.64 2.31 -1.01
N GLY A 63 7.24 1.56 -0.11
CA GLY A 63 7.62 2.07 1.21
C GLY A 63 9.08 1.89 1.56
N VAL A 64 9.57 2.73 2.47
CA VAL A 64 10.89 2.63 3.07
C VAL A 64 10.79 2.74 4.59
N VAL A 65 11.40 1.80 5.28
CA VAL A 65 11.45 1.80 6.75
C VAL A 65 12.65 2.64 7.22
N LEU A 66 12.38 3.60 8.11
CA LEU A 66 13.38 4.52 8.67
C LEU A 66 13.87 4.09 10.04
N ARG A 67 13.01 3.44 10.84
CA ARG A 67 13.32 2.90 12.16
C ARG A 67 12.49 1.65 12.41
N GLY A 68 13.09 0.68 13.11
CA GLY A 68 12.45 -0.58 13.47
C GLY A 68 12.23 -1.51 12.31
N ALA A 69 11.19 -2.33 12.39
CA ALA A 69 10.81 -3.28 11.37
C ALA A 69 9.30 -3.49 11.33
N ASN A 70 8.81 -3.91 10.16
CA ASN A 70 7.42 -4.26 9.93
C ASN A 70 7.34 -5.58 9.16
N ASN A 71 6.34 -6.40 9.42
CA ASN A 71 6.06 -7.59 8.62
C ASN A 71 4.84 -7.36 7.74
N ASN A 72 5.04 -7.33 6.43
CA ASN A 72 4.00 -7.11 5.42
C ASN A 72 3.35 -8.40 4.90
N SER A 73 3.76 -9.57 5.39
CA SER A 73 3.19 -10.83 4.93
C SER A 73 1.73 -10.99 5.33
N ALA A 74 0.87 -11.31 4.36
CA ALA A 74 -0.54 -11.65 4.62
C ALA A 74 -0.69 -12.96 5.42
N LYS A 75 0.33 -13.81 5.41
CA LYS A 75 0.38 -15.09 6.14
C LYS A 75 1.05 -14.97 7.50
N GLY A 76 1.78 -13.86 7.74
CA GLY A 76 2.55 -13.64 8.96
C GLY A 76 3.86 -14.45 9.03
N ASP A 77 4.33 -14.97 7.88
CA ASP A 77 5.64 -15.59 7.77
C ASP A 77 6.77 -14.55 7.70
N ASP A 78 8.02 -14.98 7.84
CA ASP A 78 9.17 -14.09 7.91
C ASP A 78 9.56 -13.49 6.54
N ASP A 79 9.00 -14.00 5.45
CA ASP A 79 9.28 -13.53 4.07
C ASP A 79 8.79 -12.09 3.81
N GLY A 80 7.95 -11.55 4.70
CA GLY A 80 7.42 -10.18 4.62
C GLY A 80 8.09 -9.19 5.56
N ILE A 81 9.14 -9.55 6.28
CA ILE A 81 9.82 -8.65 7.23
C ILE A 81 10.63 -7.61 6.46
N ILE A 82 10.34 -6.34 6.71
CA ILE A 82 11.01 -5.17 6.15
C ILE A 82 11.68 -4.42 7.30
N SER A 83 12.97 -4.28 7.23
CA SER A 83 13.79 -3.62 8.24
C SER A 83 14.24 -2.22 7.79
N ARG A 84 14.88 -1.50 8.69
CA ARG A 84 15.41 -0.17 8.41
C ARG A 84 16.28 -0.13 7.15
N GLY A 85 15.98 0.80 6.25
CA GLY A 85 16.69 1.02 4.99
C GLY A 85 16.23 0.13 3.84
N GLU A 86 15.37 -0.84 4.10
CA GLU A 86 14.78 -1.69 3.07
C GLU A 86 13.53 -1.08 2.47
N ILE A 87 13.29 -1.42 1.21
CA ILE A 87 12.14 -0.95 0.43
C ILE A 87 11.16 -2.10 0.25
N SER A 88 9.90 -1.83 0.55
CA SER A 88 8.78 -2.69 0.22
C SER A 88 8.11 -2.22 -1.05
N ILE A 89 7.87 -3.12 -2.00
CA ILE A 89 7.07 -2.85 -3.20
C ILE A 89 5.96 -3.88 -3.28
N ILE A 90 4.71 -3.42 -3.21
CA ILE A 90 3.50 -4.25 -3.25
C ILE A 90 2.70 -3.83 -4.47
N ALA A 91 2.36 -4.79 -5.33
CA ALA A 91 1.60 -4.53 -6.56
C ALA A 91 0.11 -4.27 -6.27
N PRO A 92 -0.60 -3.56 -7.17
CA PRO A 92 -2.04 -3.42 -7.10
C PRO A 92 -2.73 -4.78 -7.02
N GLY A 93 -3.70 -4.90 -6.10
CA GLY A 93 -4.43 -6.15 -5.86
C GLY A 93 -3.67 -7.21 -5.07
N GLN A 94 -2.41 -7.01 -4.74
CA GLN A 94 -1.62 -7.97 -3.94
C GLN A 94 -2.03 -7.93 -2.48
N MET A 95 -2.41 -9.09 -1.94
CA MET A 95 -2.77 -9.25 -0.54
C MET A 95 -1.55 -9.08 0.36
N HIS A 96 -1.68 -8.22 1.37
CA HIS A 96 -0.66 -7.99 2.38
C HIS A 96 -1.30 -7.61 3.72
N ALA A 97 -0.49 -7.59 4.76
CA ALA A 97 -0.83 -7.10 6.09
C ALA A 97 0.24 -6.08 6.52
N GLY A 98 0.24 -5.68 7.77
CA GLY A 98 1.31 -4.90 8.37
C GLY A 98 1.32 -5.15 9.86
N THR A 99 2.41 -5.65 10.39
CA THR A 99 2.56 -5.85 11.83
C THR A 99 3.90 -5.28 12.26
N VAL A 100 3.87 -4.32 13.17
CA VAL A 100 5.08 -3.74 13.76
C VAL A 100 5.80 -4.82 14.56
N LEU A 101 7.13 -4.91 14.40
CA LEU A 101 7.98 -5.87 15.08
C LEU A 101 8.91 -5.16 16.07
N GLY A 102 9.13 -5.84 17.21
CA GLY A 102 10.03 -5.35 18.26
C GLY A 102 9.47 -4.19 19.09
N GLU A 103 10.22 -3.80 20.12
CA GLU A 103 9.81 -2.76 21.10
C GLU A 103 10.12 -1.34 20.63
N GLU A 104 10.93 -1.18 19.58
CA GLU A 104 11.32 0.13 19.04
C GLU A 104 10.22 0.78 18.20
N GLY A 105 9.16 0.01 17.88
CA GLY A 105 8.15 0.44 16.95
C GLY A 105 8.67 0.46 15.51
N CYS A 106 7.90 1.06 14.60
CA CYS A 106 8.28 1.20 13.19
C CYS A 106 7.90 2.59 12.67
N HIS A 107 8.91 3.31 12.15
CA HIS A 107 8.71 4.56 11.42
C HIS A 107 9.00 4.33 9.95
N TYR A 108 8.04 4.67 9.07
CA TYR A 108 8.17 4.46 7.64
C TYR A 108 7.36 5.46 6.81
N PHE A 109 7.73 5.59 5.54
CA PHE A 109 6.96 6.23 4.50
C PHE A 109 6.40 5.19 3.55
N MET A 110 5.17 5.40 3.06
CA MET A 110 4.55 4.55 2.04
C MET A 110 3.86 5.41 1.00
N PHE A 111 4.36 5.35 -0.24
CA PHE A 111 3.80 6.02 -1.41
C PHE A 111 2.80 5.11 -2.11
N TYR A 112 1.75 5.71 -2.63
CA TYR A 112 0.68 4.99 -3.35
C TYR A 112 0.47 5.58 -4.75
N PRO A 113 1.44 5.42 -5.69
CA PRO A 113 1.22 5.84 -7.07
C PRO A 113 0.21 4.92 -7.76
N SER A 114 -0.64 5.49 -8.62
CA SER A 114 -1.54 4.70 -9.45
C SER A 114 -0.75 3.90 -10.51
N HIS A 115 -1.35 2.82 -11.01
CA HIS A 115 -0.75 2.06 -12.09
C HIS A 115 -0.59 2.92 -13.35
N GLU A 116 -1.59 3.74 -13.68
CA GLU A 116 -1.57 4.66 -14.81
C GLU A 116 -0.44 5.70 -14.71
N MET A 117 -0.18 6.21 -13.50
CA MET A 117 0.92 7.16 -13.25
C MET A 117 2.28 6.53 -13.59
N LEU A 118 2.53 5.30 -13.16
CA LEU A 118 3.80 4.62 -13.46
C LEU A 118 3.91 4.19 -14.93
N LEU A 119 2.80 3.79 -15.55
CA LEU A 119 2.77 3.50 -16.99
C LEU A 119 3.06 4.75 -17.82
N GLY A 120 2.42 5.88 -17.52
CA GLY A 120 2.65 7.14 -18.21
C GLY A 120 4.08 7.65 -18.04
N ALA A 121 4.69 7.47 -16.87
CA ALA A 121 6.09 7.79 -16.66
C ALA A 121 7.03 6.89 -17.48
N ALA A 122 6.76 5.58 -17.53
CA ALA A 122 7.54 4.63 -18.32
C ALA A 122 7.47 4.94 -19.82
N ASP A 123 6.27 5.30 -20.33
CA ASP A 123 6.06 5.69 -21.72
C ASP A 123 6.84 6.97 -22.07
N ASN A 124 6.76 7.99 -21.21
CA ASN A 124 7.53 9.24 -21.38
C ASN A 124 9.07 9.02 -21.34
N MET A 125 9.54 7.95 -20.74
CA MET A 125 10.95 7.58 -20.68
C MET A 125 11.35 6.59 -21.77
N GLU A 126 10.45 6.27 -22.71
CA GLU A 126 10.65 5.23 -23.75
C GLU A 126 11.08 3.88 -23.18
N MET A 127 10.66 3.57 -21.95
CA MET A 127 11.00 2.33 -21.29
C MET A 127 10.00 1.23 -21.69
N PRO A 128 10.44 -0.03 -21.83
CA PRO A 128 9.50 -1.13 -21.94
C PRO A 128 8.61 -1.16 -20.71
N LEU A 129 7.33 -1.55 -20.89
CA LEU A 129 6.33 -1.62 -19.79
C LEU A 129 6.99 -2.13 -18.51
N PRO A 130 6.75 -1.45 -17.38
CA PRO A 130 7.47 -1.74 -16.15
C PRO A 130 7.31 -3.21 -15.80
N PRO A 131 8.40 -3.91 -15.51
CA PRO A 131 8.32 -5.25 -14.99
C PRO A 131 7.57 -5.20 -13.69
N ILE A 132 6.53 -5.99 -13.57
CA ILE A 132 5.76 -6.15 -12.34
C ILE A 132 6.70 -6.80 -11.32
N VAL A 133 7.28 -6.00 -10.44
CA VAL A 133 8.03 -6.51 -9.30
C VAL A 133 7.00 -6.91 -8.25
N GLN A 134 6.59 -8.17 -8.27
CA GLN A 134 5.72 -8.69 -7.22
C GLN A 134 6.51 -8.83 -5.91
N GLY A 135 6.00 -8.16 -4.88
CA GLY A 135 6.20 -8.44 -3.47
C GLY A 135 7.62 -8.83 -3.08
N LYS A 136 8.60 -7.96 -3.23
CA LYS A 136 9.93 -8.22 -2.70
C LYS A 136 10.47 -7.01 -1.94
N GLN A 137 11.04 -7.35 -0.83
CA GLN A 137 12.05 -6.60 -0.13
C GLN A 137 13.20 -6.28 -1.08
N ILE A 138 13.58 -5.02 -1.16
CA ILE A 138 14.69 -4.58 -1.97
C ILE A 138 15.67 -3.80 -1.09
N GLU A 139 16.89 -4.30 -1.00
CA GLU A 139 18.02 -3.53 -0.50
C GLU A 139 18.58 -2.67 -1.63
N HIS A 140 18.27 -1.38 -1.63
CA HIS A 140 18.80 -0.45 -2.62
C HIS A 140 18.94 0.95 -2.02
N VAL A 141 20.13 1.22 -1.48
CA VAL A 141 20.42 2.43 -0.69
C VAL A 141 20.10 3.73 -1.42
N LEU A 142 20.43 3.83 -2.71
CA LEU A 142 20.17 5.06 -3.48
C LEU A 142 18.68 5.31 -3.64
N LEU A 143 17.87 4.28 -3.94
CA LEU A 143 16.43 4.43 -4.04
C LEU A 143 15.78 4.69 -2.68
N ALA A 144 16.26 4.06 -1.60
CA ALA A 144 15.77 4.33 -0.24
C ALA A 144 15.99 5.80 0.15
N ASN A 145 17.19 6.35 -0.16
CA ASN A 145 17.50 7.76 0.05
C ASN A 145 16.59 8.68 -0.81
N ARG A 146 16.33 8.30 -2.04
CA ARG A 146 15.46 9.05 -2.95
C ARG A 146 14.01 9.07 -2.47
N LEU A 147 13.50 7.93 -2.00
CA LEU A 147 12.16 7.84 -1.38
C LEU A 147 12.06 8.70 -0.11
N HIS A 148 13.11 8.69 0.73
CA HIS A 148 13.17 9.53 1.92
C HIS A 148 13.19 11.03 1.58
N GLU A 149 14.04 11.44 0.61
CA GLU A 149 14.11 12.81 0.09
C GLU A 149 12.73 13.25 -0.45
N ALA A 150 12.10 12.40 -1.29
CA ALA A 150 10.78 12.67 -1.84
C ALA A 150 9.74 12.87 -0.73
N ALA A 151 9.68 11.99 0.28
CA ALA A 151 8.75 12.15 1.39
C ALA A 151 8.98 13.45 2.15
N THR A 152 10.24 13.82 2.38
CA THR A 152 10.61 15.04 3.10
C THR A 152 10.19 16.29 2.32
N VAL A 153 10.49 16.37 1.02
CA VAL A 153 10.13 17.51 0.17
C VAL A 153 8.62 17.59 0.00
N LEU A 154 7.95 16.48 -0.25
CA LEU A 154 6.50 16.45 -0.45
C LEU A 154 5.72 16.94 0.78
N THR A 155 6.21 16.66 1.98
CA THR A 155 5.55 17.03 3.25
C THR A 155 6.01 18.37 3.82
N ALA A 156 7.08 18.98 3.27
CA ALA A 156 7.60 20.25 3.74
C ALA A 156 6.64 21.42 3.39
N ALA A 157 6.37 22.26 4.38
CA ALA A 157 5.43 23.39 4.24
C ALA A 157 5.85 24.45 3.20
N HIS A 158 7.16 24.54 2.93
CA HIS A 158 7.71 25.55 2.02
C HIS A 158 8.02 25.02 0.62
N SER A 159 7.78 23.73 0.36
CA SER A 159 8.02 23.15 -0.97
C SER A 159 7.01 23.68 -1.98
N THR A 160 7.54 24.17 -3.10
CA THR A 160 6.73 24.59 -4.25
C THR A 160 6.19 23.38 -5.01
N HIS A 161 5.23 23.60 -5.91
CA HIS A 161 4.78 22.54 -6.85
C HIS A 161 5.95 22.02 -7.69
N PHE A 162 6.82 22.92 -8.15
CA PHE A 162 8.00 22.55 -8.94
C PHE A 162 8.96 21.63 -8.17
N ASP A 163 9.25 21.93 -6.90
CA ASP A 163 10.11 21.08 -6.07
C ASP A 163 9.52 19.67 -5.93
N ARG A 164 8.22 19.58 -5.72
CA ARG A 164 7.49 18.33 -5.60
C ARG A 164 7.49 17.53 -6.89
N ASP A 165 7.24 18.18 -8.03
CA ASP A 165 7.29 17.55 -9.35
C ASP A 165 8.69 16.98 -9.64
N VAL A 166 9.74 17.77 -9.41
CA VAL A 166 11.12 17.37 -9.68
C VAL A 166 11.51 16.16 -8.82
N VAL A 167 11.30 16.24 -7.52
CA VAL A 167 11.72 15.14 -6.62
C VAL A 167 10.95 13.86 -6.90
N TRP A 168 9.64 13.95 -7.18
CA TRP A 168 8.82 12.79 -7.49
C TRP A 168 9.19 12.19 -8.85
N SER A 169 9.42 12.99 -9.87
CA SER A 169 9.86 12.52 -11.20
C SER A 169 11.18 11.76 -11.12
N HIS A 170 12.15 12.25 -10.37
CA HIS A 170 13.41 11.54 -10.15
C HIS A 170 13.20 10.22 -9.40
N CYS A 171 12.36 10.22 -8.37
CA CYS A 171 12.03 9.02 -7.62
C CYS A 171 11.39 7.93 -8.50
N VAL A 172 10.44 8.31 -9.35
CA VAL A 172 9.80 7.40 -10.30
C VAL A 172 10.79 6.88 -11.33
N ALA A 173 11.67 7.75 -11.85
CA ALA A 173 12.70 7.33 -12.82
C ALA A 173 13.64 6.27 -12.23
N ASP A 174 14.17 6.49 -11.03
CA ASP A 174 15.05 5.54 -10.34
C ASP A 174 14.32 4.21 -10.05
N LEU A 175 13.05 4.30 -9.63
CA LEU A 175 12.20 3.12 -9.39
C LEU A 175 12.01 2.30 -10.67
N LEU A 176 11.63 2.94 -11.78
CA LEU A 176 11.38 2.27 -13.05
C LEU A 176 12.67 1.63 -13.61
N GLN A 177 13.81 2.31 -13.50
CA GLN A 177 15.10 1.76 -13.91
C GLN A 177 15.47 0.49 -13.11
N LEU A 178 15.27 0.51 -11.79
CA LEU A 178 15.50 -0.66 -10.95
C LEU A 178 14.56 -1.81 -11.32
N CYS A 179 13.30 -1.51 -11.60
CA CYS A 179 12.31 -2.51 -11.98
C CYS A 179 12.57 -3.09 -13.39
N SER A 180 13.03 -2.30 -14.35
CA SER A 180 13.30 -2.77 -15.73
C SER A 180 14.42 -3.80 -15.81
N SER A 181 15.38 -3.76 -14.87
CA SER A 181 16.48 -4.72 -14.80
C SER A 181 16.09 -6.11 -14.27
N ARG A 182 14.88 -6.26 -13.72
CA ARG A 182 14.40 -7.47 -13.06
C ARG A 182 13.14 -8.00 -13.72
N ARG A 183 13.26 -8.88 -14.72
CA ARG A 183 12.10 -9.58 -15.29
C ARG A 183 11.47 -10.50 -14.25
N ALA A 184 10.25 -10.18 -13.82
CA ALA A 184 9.41 -11.12 -13.08
C ALA A 184 8.67 -12.06 -14.06
N PRO A 185 8.53 -13.36 -13.75
CA PRO A 185 7.65 -14.23 -14.53
C PRO A 185 6.20 -13.76 -14.39
N LEU A 186 5.48 -13.70 -15.48
CA LEU A 186 4.02 -13.49 -15.47
C LEU A 186 3.39 -14.70 -14.76
N LEU A 187 2.89 -14.47 -13.53
CA LEU A 187 2.05 -15.45 -12.86
C LEU A 187 0.63 -15.37 -13.42
N ASP A 188 0.42 -16.02 -14.51
CA ASP A 188 -0.93 -16.31 -15.03
C ASP A 188 -1.47 -17.57 -14.34
N ALA A 189 -1.80 -17.44 -13.06
CA ALA A 189 -2.56 -18.45 -12.37
C ALA A 189 -4.02 -18.32 -12.83
N SER A 190 -4.44 -19.15 -13.76
CA SER A 190 -5.83 -19.25 -14.24
C SER A 190 -6.77 -19.42 -13.05
N ILE A 191 -7.53 -18.37 -12.72
CA ILE A 191 -8.56 -18.41 -11.68
C ILE A 191 -9.71 -19.30 -12.18
N ALA A 192 -10.14 -20.27 -11.37
CA ALA A 192 -11.25 -21.15 -11.70
C ALA A 192 -12.52 -20.33 -12.07
N PRO A 193 -13.23 -20.65 -13.17
CA PRO A 193 -14.35 -19.84 -13.66
C PRO A 193 -15.44 -19.55 -12.62
N GLY A 194 -15.71 -20.49 -11.70
CA GLY A 194 -16.67 -20.30 -10.62
C GLY A 194 -16.23 -19.21 -9.61
N LEU A 195 -14.94 -19.15 -9.31
CA LEU A 195 -14.40 -18.11 -8.40
C LEU A 195 -14.37 -16.74 -9.10
N HIS A 196 -14.12 -16.72 -10.41
CA HIS A 196 -14.22 -15.48 -11.19
C HIS A 196 -15.64 -14.91 -11.13
N ARG A 197 -16.68 -15.74 -11.40
CA ARG A 197 -18.08 -15.32 -11.27
C ARG A 197 -18.44 -14.84 -9.86
N ALA A 198 -17.93 -15.51 -8.82
CA ALA A 198 -18.12 -15.05 -7.44
C ALA A 198 -17.51 -13.66 -7.18
N LYS A 199 -16.31 -13.43 -7.70
CA LYS A 199 -15.64 -12.13 -7.61
C LYS A 199 -16.44 -11.04 -8.31
N GLU A 200 -16.86 -11.26 -9.55
CA GLU A 200 -17.72 -10.33 -10.32
C GLU A 200 -19.01 -10.04 -9.59
N TYR A 201 -19.71 -11.07 -9.08
CA TYR A 201 -20.92 -10.90 -8.30
C TYR A 201 -20.71 -9.99 -7.07
N LEU A 202 -19.59 -10.10 -6.35
CA LEU A 202 -19.24 -9.22 -5.24
C LEU A 202 -18.99 -7.79 -5.70
N HIS A 203 -18.34 -7.58 -6.84
CA HIS A 203 -18.12 -6.25 -7.42
C HIS A 203 -19.45 -5.58 -7.79
N ASP A 204 -20.36 -6.29 -8.46
CA ASP A 204 -21.67 -5.77 -8.87
C ASP A 204 -22.61 -5.47 -7.67
N ASN A 205 -22.37 -6.14 -6.55
CA ASN A 205 -23.18 -6.02 -5.34
C ASN A 205 -22.40 -5.50 -4.14
N GLN A 206 -21.35 -4.72 -4.36
CA GLN A 206 -20.40 -4.36 -3.29
C GLN A 206 -21.04 -3.60 -2.13
N THR A 207 -22.02 -2.70 -2.40
CA THR A 207 -22.69 -1.89 -1.37
C THR A 207 -23.92 -2.56 -0.78
N ARG A 208 -24.41 -3.64 -1.37
CA ARG A 208 -25.61 -4.37 -0.94
C ARG A 208 -25.25 -5.50 0.01
N GLU A 209 -26.24 -5.96 0.77
CA GLU A 209 -26.10 -7.20 1.53
C GLU A 209 -26.02 -8.39 0.55
N VAL A 210 -24.94 -9.15 0.62
CA VAL A 210 -24.75 -10.36 -0.18
C VAL A 210 -24.93 -11.59 0.70
N ARG A 211 -25.94 -12.39 0.38
CA ARG A 211 -26.17 -13.67 1.05
C ARG A 211 -25.25 -14.75 0.45
N LEU A 212 -24.66 -15.56 1.31
CA LEU A 212 -23.71 -16.61 0.90
C LEU A 212 -24.32 -17.66 -0.04
N ASP A 213 -25.63 -17.96 0.10
CA ASP A 213 -26.33 -18.88 -0.79
C ASP A 213 -26.42 -18.32 -2.22
N LYS A 214 -26.67 -17.04 -2.39
CA LYS A 214 -26.71 -16.37 -3.69
C LYS A 214 -25.33 -16.32 -4.34
N LEU A 215 -24.32 -16.02 -3.56
CA LEU A 215 -22.94 -16.02 -4.03
C LEU A 215 -22.48 -17.42 -4.48
N ALA A 216 -22.80 -18.45 -3.68
CA ALA A 216 -22.51 -19.84 -4.02
C ALA A 216 -23.24 -20.30 -5.28
N GLN A 217 -24.50 -19.90 -5.45
CA GLN A 217 -25.27 -20.15 -6.68
C GLN A 217 -24.63 -19.49 -7.90
N ALA A 218 -24.22 -18.21 -7.80
CA ALA A 218 -23.54 -17.49 -8.87
C ALA A 218 -22.21 -18.16 -9.27
N ALA A 219 -21.47 -18.68 -8.27
CA ALA A 219 -20.23 -19.41 -8.50
C ALA A 219 -20.44 -20.81 -9.11
N GLY A 220 -21.63 -21.41 -8.97
CA GLY A 220 -21.89 -22.82 -9.28
C GLY A 220 -21.18 -23.77 -8.32
N LEU A 221 -21.02 -23.36 -7.03
CA LEU A 221 -20.30 -24.10 -5.99
C LEU A 221 -21.19 -24.26 -4.75
N SER A 222 -20.89 -25.26 -3.92
CA SER A 222 -21.47 -25.31 -2.59
C SER A 222 -20.88 -24.19 -1.72
N LYS A 223 -21.63 -23.71 -0.71
CA LYS A 223 -21.18 -22.65 0.22
C LYS A 223 -19.80 -22.98 0.84
N PHE A 224 -19.62 -24.22 1.22
CA PHE A 224 -18.39 -24.69 1.85
C PHE A 224 -17.18 -24.67 0.88
N HIS A 225 -17.39 -25.18 -0.33
CA HIS A 225 -16.37 -25.14 -1.39
C HIS A 225 -16.02 -23.70 -1.78
N LEU A 226 -17.04 -22.85 -1.96
CA LEU A 226 -16.83 -21.45 -2.27
C LEU A 226 -15.99 -20.76 -1.20
N CYS A 227 -16.35 -20.82 0.08
CA CYS A 227 -15.61 -20.13 1.14
C CYS A 227 -14.15 -20.59 1.20
N ARG A 228 -13.90 -21.90 1.11
CA ARG A 228 -12.55 -22.46 1.17
C ARG A 228 -11.72 -22.05 -0.05
N GLN A 229 -12.25 -22.27 -1.25
CA GLN A 229 -11.51 -21.97 -2.48
C GLN A 229 -11.32 -20.47 -2.69
N PHE A 230 -12.35 -19.66 -2.39
CA PHE A 230 -12.27 -18.20 -2.50
C PHE A 230 -11.17 -17.64 -1.58
N SER A 231 -11.14 -18.09 -0.31
CA SER A 231 -10.10 -17.65 0.63
C SER A 231 -8.70 -18.13 0.24
N ALA A 232 -8.57 -19.33 -0.30
CA ALA A 232 -7.29 -19.84 -0.79
C ALA A 232 -6.77 -19.08 -2.03
N THR A 233 -7.68 -18.66 -2.92
CA THR A 233 -7.33 -17.97 -4.17
C THR A 233 -7.11 -16.47 -3.96
N PHE A 234 -8.00 -15.81 -3.20
CA PHE A 234 -8.00 -14.36 -3.04
C PHE A 234 -7.46 -13.88 -1.68
N GLY A 235 -7.00 -14.77 -0.82
CA GLY A 235 -6.42 -14.43 0.49
C GLY A 235 -7.42 -13.90 1.54
N LEU A 236 -8.68 -13.66 1.18
CA LEU A 236 -9.75 -13.20 2.05
C LEU A 236 -11.02 -14.03 1.89
N SER A 237 -11.79 -14.17 2.98
CA SER A 237 -13.15 -14.72 2.86
C SER A 237 -14.03 -13.78 2.02
N PRO A 238 -15.10 -14.29 1.35
CA PRO A 238 -15.99 -13.47 0.52
C PRO A 238 -16.51 -12.20 1.21
N ASN A 239 -16.85 -12.29 2.50
CA ASN A 239 -17.32 -11.15 3.28
C ASN A 239 -16.22 -10.10 3.51
N ARG A 240 -14.99 -10.54 3.86
CA ARG A 240 -13.86 -9.63 4.01
C ARG A 240 -13.48 -8.98 2.68
N TYR A 241 -13.58 -9.73 1.58
CA TYR A 241 -13.37 -9.22 0.24
C TYR A 241 -14.38 -8.11 -0.11
N GLN A 242 -15.68 -8.35 0.13
CA GLN A 242 -16.72 -7.33 -0.07
C GLN A 242 -16.49 -6.09 0.79
N ARG A 243 -16.12 -6.27 2.07
CA ARG A 243 -15.78 -5.14 2.96
C ARG A 243 -14.63 -4.30 2.38
N GLN A 244 -13.64 -4.94 1.79
CA GLN A 244 -12.51 -4.24 1.15
C GLN A 244 -12.97 -3.41 -0.06
N LEU A 245 -13.86 -3.94 -0.91
CA LEU A 245 -14.45 -3.17 -2.01
C LEU A 245 -15.19 -1.92 -1.51
N ARG A 246 -15.97 -2.06 -0.43
CA ARG A 246 -16.65 -0.93 0.21
C ARG A 246 -15.67 0.12 0.73
N LEU A 247 -14.54 -0.30 1.29
CA LEU A 247 -13.51 0.60 1.79
C LEU A 247 -12.80 1.35 0.65
N LEU A 248 -12.52 0.70 -0.48
CA LEU A 248 -11.97 1.35 -1.67
C LEU A 248 -12.93 2.42 -2.21
N GLN A 249 -14.22 2.10 -2.30
CA GLN A 249 -15.25 3.07 -2.70
C GLN A 249 -15.34 4.25 -1.71
N ALA A 250 -15.36 3.96 -0.41
CA ALA A 250 -15.39 5.00 0.63
C ALA A 250 -14.17 5.91 0.53
N LYS A 251 -12.97 5.35 0.32
CA LYS A 251 -11.74 6.11 0.13
C LYS A 251 -11.85 7.08 -1.06
N GLY A 252 -12.38 6.62 -2.20
CA GLY A 252 -12.62 7.45 -3.38
C GLY A 252 -13.64 8.56 -3.17
N LEU A 253 -14.68 8.36 -2.33
CA LEU A 253 -15.65 9.40 -1.98
C LEU A 253 -15.07 10.39 -0.96
N LEU A 254 -14.31 9.92 0.02
CA LEU A 254 -13.65 10.75 1.03
C LEU A 254 -12.66 11.72 0.39
N SER A 255 -11.91 11.30 -0.64
CA SER A 255 -10.97 12.17 -1.35
C SER A 255 -11.66 13.33 -2.09
N LYS A 256 -12.96 13.22 -2.34
CA LYS A 256 -13.80 14.27 -2.96
C LYS A 256 -14.52 15.16 -1.93
N GLY A 257 -14.36 14.90 -0.63
CA GLY A 257 -14.85 15.77 0.43
C GLY A 257 -16.32 15.57 0.79
N GLY A 258 -16.84 14.37 0.91
CA GLY A 258 -18.23 14.12 1.30
C GLY A 258 -18.46 14.05 2.83
N ASP A 259 -19.74 14.05 3.24
CA ASP A 259 -20.13 13.77 4.62
C ASP A 259 -19.84 12.32 5.01
N LEU A 260 -19.29 12.11 6.21
CA LEU A 260 -18.83 10.79 6.65
C LEU A 260 -19.99 9.81 6.89
N ALA A 261 -21.13 10.30 7.37
CA ALA A 261 -22.28 9.45 7.62
C ALA A 261 -22.94 9.04 6.29
N GLU A 262 -23.07 9.97 5.36
CA GLU A 262 -23.60 9.70 4.01
C GLU A 262 -22.70 8.71 3.26
N ILE A 263 -21.38 8.90 3.30
CA ILE A 263 -20.40 7.98 2.68
C ILE A 263 -20.52 6.59 3.30
N ALA A 264 -20.62 6.48 4.63
CA ALA A 264 -20.78 5.18 5.28
C ALA A 264 -21.98 4.42 4.74
N ILE A 265 -23.15 5.07 4.69
CA ILE A 265 -24.37 4.46 4.17
C ILE A 265 -24.26 4.13 2.67
N ALA A 266 -23.77 5.06 1.85
CA ALA A 266 -23.59 4.87 0.41
C ALA A 266 -22.67 3.68 0.07
N CYS A 267 -21.68 3.42 0.93
CA CYS A 267 -20.76 2.30 0.80
C CYS A 267 -21.23 1.00 1.48
N GLY A 268 -22.45 0.98 2.06
CA GLY A 268 -23.02 -0.22 2.66
C GLY A 268 -22.50 -0.55 4.07
N PHE A 269 -21.94 0.44 4.79
CA PHE A 269 -21.66 0.33 6.23
C PHE A 269 -22.93 0.69 7.04
N ALA A 270 -23.05 0.09 8.22
CA ALA A 270 -24.21 0.36 9.09
C ALA A 270 -24.26 1.81 9.58
N ASP A 271 -23.08 2.38 9.86
CA ASP A 271 -22.92 3.75 10.37
C ASP A 271 -21.50 4.25 10.18
N GLN A 272 -21.26 5.53 10.48
CA GLN A 272 -19.95 6.17 10.44
C GLN A 272 -18.92 5.48 11.36
N SER A 273 -19.32 4.96 12.52
CA SER A 273 -18.41 4.31 13.46
C SER A 273 -17.93 2.96 12.92
N HIS A 274 -18.80 2.21 12.25
CA HIS A 274 -18.44 0.98 11.55
C HIS A 274 -17.44 1.24 10.42
N LEU A 275 -17.74 2.24 9.57
CA LEU A 275 -16.78 2.70 8.56
C LEU A 275 -15.45 3.13 9.22
N GLY A 276 -15.50 3.91 10.30
CA GLY A 276 -14.33 4.43 10.99
C GLY A 276 -13.38 3.34 11.48
N ARG A 277 -13.92 2.32 12.14
CA ARG A 277 -13.13 1.16 12.61
C ARG A 277 -12.52 0.38 11.46
N ALA A 278 -13.33 0.04 10.45
CA ALA A 278 -12.87 -0.72 9.29
C ALA A 278 -11.82 0.04 8.47
N PHE A 279 -12.01 1.35 8.28
CA PHE A 279 -11.09 2.21 7.54
C PHE A 279 -9.74 2.33 8.27
N LYS A 280 -9.78 2.59 9.59
CA LYS A 280 -8.54 2.72 10.39
C LYS A 280 -7.76 1.42 10.47
N SER A 281 -8.41 0.26 10.61
CA SER A 281 -7.71 -1.04 10.64
C SER A 281 -7.07 -1.40 9.30
N THR A 282 -7.58 -0.86 8.18
CA THR A 282 -7.07 -1.13 6.85
C THR A 282 -6.01 -0.11 6.38
N TYR A 283 -6.25 1.19 6.65
CA TYR A 283 -5.40 2.27 6.12
C TYR A 283 -4.56 2.99 7.20
N GLY A 284 -4.68 2.62 8.47
CA GLY A 284 -3.93 3.22 9.58
C GLY A 284 -4.42 4.60 10.02
N VAL A 285 -5.24 5.27 9.23
CA VAL A 285 -5.79 6.61 9.48
C VAL A 285 -7.31 6.58 9.61
N THR A 286 -7.90 7.56 10.30
CA THR A 286 -9.36 7.67 10.35
C THR A 286 -9.91 8.25 9.04
N PRO A 287 -11.19 7.95 8.66
CA PRO A 287 -11.82 8.57 7.48
C PRO A 287 -11.76 10.10 7.50
N ARG A 288 -11.98 10.71 8.66
CA ARG A 288 -11.88 12.15 8.83
C ARG A 288 -10.44 12.65 8.61
N GLY A 289 -9.45 11.99 9.23
CA GLY A 289 -8.04 12.37 9.06
C GLY A 289 -7.55 12.18 7.63
N TYR A 290 -8.09 11.20 6.89
CA TYR A 290 -7.83 11.02 5.47
C TYR A 290 -8.46 12.17 4.66
N ARG A 291 -9.78 12.43 4.81
CA ARG A 291 -10.51 13.48 4.09
C ARG A 291 -9.90 14.86 4.28
N ASP A 292 -9.58 15.22 5.54
CA ASP A 292 -9.13 16.56 5.91
C ASP A 292 -7.69 16.86 5.40
N ARG A 293 -7.02 15.89 4.77
CA ARG A 293 -5.67 16.01 4.18
C ARG A 293 -5.62 15.72 2.68
N CYS A 294 -6.78 15.49 2.06
CA CYS A 294 -6.93 15.51 0.61
C CYS A 294 -7.03 16.97 0.16
N ILE A 295 -5.91 17.61 -0.15
CA ILE A 295 -5.81 19.02 -0.57
C ILE A 295 -5.24 19.07 -1.98
#